data_541843a47879dde305d2c59874699a76
#
_entry.id   541843a47879dde305d2c59874699a76
#
_cell.length_a   1.000
_cell.length_b   1.000
_cell.length_c   1.000
_cell.angle_alpha   90.00
_cell.angle_beta   90.00
_cell.angle_gamma   90.00
#
_symmetry.space_group_name_H-M   'P 1'
#
loop_
_entity.id
_entity.type
_entity.pdbx_description
1 polymer ?
#
loop_
_entity_poly.entity_id
_entity_poly.type
_entity_poly.pdbx_seq_one_letter_code
_entity_poly.pdbx_strand_id
1 'polypeptide(L)'
;MAATRVSCPRAASSWRNALIRHGLKWPLLQGLVLSASLLAASVQAQSAQGFDLNQAVARAKELAAKPYQKPVSNLSPTFAAMQFADYMKIQPKSEKFEWRDQKTPFKLAFYHQGMQFNAPVAIHEIIDGRVQDVGYSTDRFNFGDLALAKDSTAHLGYAGFRVVYPLNRDDKEDEVMSVLGASYFRVIGKGQVYGLSARGLAIDTAMMSGEEFPHFTEFWIQRPAPGEKQLTFYALLDSPRATGAYKFTLTPGKDALLDVQARVFLRAEVGRLGIAPLTSMFLFGPNQQSSRRNFRPAIHDSNGLAIHTGNGEWLWRPLNDPQNVEVSSFEVSNPRGFGLLQRGREFSSYEDLKDRYDLRPSAWIEPKGDWGKGAVQLVEIPTADETNDNIVAYWVPAQQPARGTPLAYDYRIHWTMDEPAILNNEVGWVKQTFHTDGELTQANLIRAFDGTTALLVDFTGGPLGSLPAGTAVQPQVNVSNNGELIDAQLQPNPAINGWRLTLRVKIRNVAQAVELRAALTANGKPLTETWSYQLPPRSDVQRTF
;
A
#
# COMPACT_ATOMS: atom_id res chain seq x y z
N MET A 1 20.73 -44.73 -36.59
CA MET A 1 21.16 -44.59 -37.99
C MET A 1 21.71 -43.20 -38.21
N ALA A 2 22.93 -43.23 -38.41
CA ALA A 2 23.86 -42.53 -39.29
C ALA A 2 24.18 -41.07 -38.92
N ALA A 3 25.38 -40.98 -38.47
CA ALA A 3 26.22 -39.79 -38.34
C ALA A 3 26.75 -39.30 -39.71
N THR A 4 27.00 -38.02 -39.84
CA THR A 4 28.08 -37.58 -40.73
C THR A 4 28.74 -36.31 -40.17
N ARG A 5 30.03 -36.46 -39.83
CA ARG A 5 31.02 -35.38 -39.63
C ARG A 5 31.55 -34.93 -40.99
N VAL A 6 31.91 -33.66 -41.14
CA VAL A 6 33.01 -33.25 -42.03
C VAL A 6 33.75 -32.05 -41.41
N SER A 7 35.03 -32.14 -41.52
CA SER A 7 36.18 -31.55 -40.90
C SER A 7 36.64 -30.22 -41.52
N CYS A 8 37.46 -29.53 -40.73
CA CYS A 8 38.38 -28.39 -41.04
C CYS A 8 39.32 -28.59 -42.23
N PRO A 9 39.94 -27.54 -42.78
CA PRO A 9 41.39 -27.46 -42.53
C PRO A 9 41.96 -26.06 -42.22
N ARG A 10 43.12 -26.15 -41.53
CA ARG A 10 44.12 -25.10 -41.27
C ARG A 10 44.93 -24.74 -42.52
N ALA A 11 45.46 -23.52 -42.57
CA ALA A 11 46.83 -23.29 -43.13
C ALA A 11 47.44 -22.00 -42.58
N ALA A 12 48.65 -22.12 -42.14
CA ALA A 12 49.59 -21.12 -41.61
C ALA A 12 50.58 -20.68 -42.69
N SER A 13 51.22 -19.50 -42.51
CA SER A 13 52.65 -19.18 -42.83
C SER A 13 52.81 -17.66 -42.77
N SER A 14 53.57 -17.11 -41.87
CA SER A 14 55.01 -16.76 -41.83
C SER A 14 55.45 -15.86 -43.00
N TRP A 15 56.11 -14.76 -42.69
CA TRP A 15 57.45 -14.37 -43.13
C TRP A 15 57.96 -13.11 -42.39
N ARG A 16 59.26 -13.11 -42.18
CA ARG A 16 60.14 -12.25 -41.39
C ARG A 16 60.72 -11.09 -42.19
N ASN A 17 61.20 -10.08 -41.44
CA ASN A 17 62.43 -9.28 -41.58
C ASN A 17 62.58 -8.30 -42.75
N ALA A 18 62.83 -7.03 -42.39
CA ALA A 18 64.11 -6.38 -42.85
C ALA A 18 64.35 -5.06 -42.08
N LEU A 19 65.51 -4.98 -41.52
CA LEU A 19 66.23 -3.82 -41.01
C LEU A 19 66.57 -2.82 -42.12
N ILE A 20 66.65 -1.50 -41.80
CA ILE A 20 67.76 -0.63 -42.21
C ILE A 20 67.88 0.59 -41.27
N ARG A 21 69.10 0.87 -40.88
CA ARG A 21 69.67 1.93 -40.03
C ARG A 21 69.77 3.27 -40.77
N HIS A 22 69.70 4.36 -39.97
CA HIS A 22 70.55 5.58 -39.95
C HIS A 22 69.81 6.61 -39.10
N GLY A 23 70.29 7.15 -38.04
CA GLY A 23 71.54 7.80 -37.68
C GLY A 23 71.31 9.31 -37.62
N LEU A 24 71.29 9.92 -36.43
CA LEU A 24 71.98 11.13 -35.99
C LEU A 24 71.21 12.06 -35.04
N LYS A 25 71.83 12.20 -33.86
CA LYS A 25 72.01 13.42 -33.02
C LYS A 25 70.87 13.91 -32.10
N TRP A 26 71.18 13.75 -30.86
CA TRP A 26 70.77 14.58 -29.72
C TRP A 26 71.14 16.05 -29.88
N PRO A 27 70.47 17.08 -29.27
CA PRO A 27 70.29 17.20 -27.78
C PRO A 27 68.97 17.81 -27.38
N LEU A 28 68.58 17.63 -26.14
CA LEU A 28 68.21 18.54 -25.08
C LEU A 28 67.19 17.91 -24.11
N LEU A 29 67.76 17.38 -23.08
CA LEU A 29 67.10 17.17 -21.80
C LEU A 29 66.78 18.54 -21.17
N GLN A 30 65.56 18.95 -21.13
CA GLN A 30 64.95 19.87 -20.13
C GLN A 30 63.50 20.13 -20.56
N GLY A 31 62.53 19.39 -20.01
CA GLY A 31 61.10 19.61 -20.29
C GLY A 31 60.17 18.53 -19.79
N LEU A 32 60.63 17.61 -18.96
CA LEU A 32 59.83 16.42 -18.59
C LEU A 32 59.60 16.26 -17.08
N VAL A 33 59.61 17.38 -16.33
CA VAL A 33 59.31 17.36 -14.88
C VAL A 33 58.06 18.20 -14.51
N LEU A 34 57.47 18.99 -15.43
CA LEU A 34 56.30 19.82 -15.13
C LEU A 34 54.96 19.23 -15.63
N SER A 35 54.93 18.12 -16.35
CA SER A 35 53.67 17.50 -16.82
C SER A 35 53.18 16.32 -16.00
N ALA A 36 53.96 15.82 -15.04
CA ALA A 36 53.54 14.74 -14.13
C ALA A 36 52.81 15.23 -12.86
N SER A 37 52.87 16.53 -12.56
CA SER A 37 52.23 17.13 -11.38
C SER A 37 50.81 17.63 -11.62
N LEU A 38 50.34 17.69 -12.88
CA LEU A 38 48.96 18.11 -13.24
C LEU A 38 48.01 16.94 -13.48
N LEU A 39 48.50 15.70 -13.54
CA LEU A 39 47.66 14.49 -13.65
C LEU A 39 47.36 13.83 -12.31
N ALA A 40 47.98 14.24 -11.22
CA ALA A 40 47.71 13.75 -9.87
C ALA A 40 46.66 14.57 -9.09
N ALA A 41 46.24 15.72 -9.64
CA ALA A 41 45.24 16.59 -8.97
C ALA A 41 43.80 16.42 -9.47
N SER A 42 43.56 15.53 -10.44
CA SER A 42 42.20 15.29 -10.99
C SER A 42 41.49 14.02 -10.46
N VAL A 43 42.09 13.32 -9.48
CA VAL A 43 41.48 12.10 -8.88
C VAL A 43 40.87 12.34 -7.49
N GLN A 44 40.88 13.55 -6.96
CA GLN A 44 40.43 13.81 -5.60
C GLN A 44 39.34 14.88 -5.44
N ALA A 45 38.44 14.98 -6.42
CA ALA A 45 37.18 15.69 -6.26
C ALA A 45 36.02 14.80 -6.69
N GLN A 46 36.01 13.54 -6.27
CA GLN A 46 34.73 12.89 -6.01
C GLN A 46 34.20 13.54 -4.74
N SER A 47 33.39 14.62 -4.91
CA SER A 47 32.55 15.13 -3.85
C SER A 47 31.92 13.92 -3.18
N ALA A 48 32.05 13.80 -1.87
CA ALA A 48 31.35 12.82 -1.08
C ALA A 48 29.86 13.07 -1.32
N GLN A 49 29.33 12.44 -2.37
CA GLN A 49 27.92 12.49 -2.69
C GLN A 49 27.22 11.81 -1.52
N GLY A 50 26.45 12.60 -0.76
CA GLY A 50 25.71 12.09 0.38
C GLY A 50 24.81 10.92 -0.05
N PHE A 51 24.43 10.05 0.89
CA PHE A 51 23.55 8.91 0.60
C PHE A 51 22.23 9.37 -0.01
N ASP A 52 21.83 8.79 -1.13
CA ASP A 52 20.61 9.10 -1.88
C ASP A 52 19.91 7.82 -2.40
N LEU A 53 18.79 8.01 -3.13
CA LEU A 53 18.06 6.90 -3.73
C LEU A 53 18.89 6.08 -4.71
N ASN A 54 19.84 6.68 -5.44
CA ASN A 54 20.66 5.95 -6.43
C ASN A 54 21.56 4.92 -5.76
N GLN A 55 22.07 5.22 -4.56
CA GLN A 55 22.88 4.27 -3.78
C GLN A 55 22.02 3.11 -3.27
N ALA A 56 20.79 3.38 -2.80
CA ALA A 56 19.85 2.33 -2.43
C ALA A 56 19.46 1.47 -3.66
N VAL A 57 19.25 2.08 -4.82
CA VAL A 57 18.98 1.39 -6.10
C VAL A 57 20.12 0.50 -6.51
N ALA A 58 21.36 0.97 -6.38
CA ALA A 58 22.54 0.17 -6.69
C ALA A 58 22.59 -1.10 -5.81
N ARG A 59 22.32 -0.97 -4.50
CA ARG A 59 22.23 -2.11 -3.57
C ARG A 59 21.10 -3.08 -3.94
N ALA A 60 19.90 -2.56 -4.24
CA ALA A 60 18.77 -3.40 -4.65
C ALA A 60 19.08 -4.18 -5.94
N LYS A 61 19.72 -3.53 -6.93
CA LYS A 61 20.15 -4.16 -8.17
C LYS A 61 21.20 -5.24 -7.93
N GLU A 62 22.15 -5.00 -7.04
CA GLU A 62 23.17 -5.98 -6.65
C GLU A 62 22.53 -7.20 -5.98
N LEU A 63 21.57 -6.99 -5.06
CA LEU A 63 20.83 -8.08 -4.42
C LEU A 63 20.00 -8.88 -5.43
N ALA A 64 19.37 -8.22 -6.42
CA ALA A 64 18.59 -8.90 -7.46
C ALA A 64 19.43 -9.86 -8.30
N ALA A 65 20.73 -9.61 -8.43
CA ALA A 65 21.68 -10.47 -9.15
C ALA A 65 22.14 -11.68 -8.34
N LYS A 66 21.89 -11.72 -7.03
CA LYS A 66 22.32 -12.78 -6.11
C LYS A 66 21.14 -13.66 -5.70
N PRO A 67 21.37 -14.94 -5.34
CA PRO A 67 20.35 -15.76 -4.68
C PRO A 67 19.88 -15.09 -3.39
N TYR A 68 18.57 -15.22 -3.11
CA TYR A 68 18.00 -14.72 -1.87
C TYR A 68 18.58 -15.44 -0.65
N GLN A 69 18.88 -14.66 0.37
CA GLN A 69 19.31 -15.16 1.66
C GLN A 69 18.29 -14.74 2.71
N LYS A 70 17.60 -15.73 3.28
CA LYS A 70 16.63 -15.46 4.34
C LYS A 70 17.37 -14.88 5.57
N PRO A 71 16.89 -13.75 6.13
CA PRO A 71 17.46 -13.21 7.36
C PRO A 71 17.46 -14.25 8.49
N VAL A 72 18.58 -14.33 9.18
CA VAL A 72 18.71 -15.25 10.34
C VAL A 72 18.10 -14.58 11.55
N SER A 73 17.19 -15.29 12.21
CA SER A 73 16.64 -14.86 13.49
C SER A 73 17.59 -15.26 14.63
N ASN A 74 17.96 -14.28 15.45
CA ASN A 74 18.76 -14.49 16.67
C ASN A 74 17.89 -14.49 17.94
N LEU A 75 16.57 -14.60 17.79
CA LEU A 75 15.66 -14.62 18.93
C LEU A 75 15.90 -15.84 19.82
N SER A 76 15.98 -15.61 21.13
CA SER A 76 15.89 -16.68 22.09
C SER A 76 14.52 -17.36 22.06
N PRO A 77 14.39 -18.62 22.49
CA PRO A 77 13.10 -19.31 22.58
C PRO A 77 12.03 -18.50 23.33
N THR A 78 12.43 -17.78 24.38
CA THR A 78 11.54 -16.94 25.19
C THR A 78 10.90 -15.82 24.34
N PHE A 79 11.66 -15.09 23.54
CA PHE A 79 11.14 -14.04 22.67
C PHE A 79 10.37 -14.60 21.48
N ALA A 80 10.80 -15.74 20.94
CA ALA A 80 10.12 -16.38 19.80
C ALA A 80 8.73 -16.93 20.18
N ALA A 81 8.56 -17.45 21.40
CA ALA A 81 7.31 -18.03 21.91
C ALA A 81 6.42 -17.01 22.66
N MET A 82 6.84 -15.75 22.72
CA MET A 82 6.12 -14.67 23.44
C MET A 82 4.72 -14.47 22.88
N GLN A 83 3.75 -14.26 23.76
CA GLN A 83 2.39 -13.90 23.36
C GLN A 83 2.28 -12.38 23.09
N PHE A 84 1.28 -11.97 22.29
CA PHE A 84 1.09 -10.57 21.94
C PHE A 84 0.98 -9.66 23.16
N ALA A 85 0.26 -10.07 24.21
CA ALA A 85 0.11 -9.30 25.44
C ALA A 85 1.46 -9.04 26.14
N ASP A 86 2.39 -9.99 26.09
CA ASP A 86 3.73 -9.83 26.67
C ASP A 86 4.62 -8.98 25.76
N TYR A 87 4.53 -9.17 24.44
CA TYR A 87 5.23 -8.32 23.49
C TYR A 87 4.87 -6.85 23.66
N MET A 88 3.60 -6.53 23.90
CA MET A 88 3.11 -5.18 24.13
C MET A 88 3.64 -4.53 25.42
N LYS A 89 4.23 -5.29 26.35
CA LYS A 89 4.92 -4.76 27.55
C LYS A 89 6.29 -4.17 27.20
N ILE A 90 6.88 -4.57 26.07
CA ILE A 90 8.16 -4.04 25.61
C ILE A 90 7.93 -2.68 24.97
N GLN A 91 8.19 -1.62 25.73
CA GLN A 91 7.95 -0.24 25.28
C GLN A 91 9.27 0.52 25.13
N PRO A 92 9.44 1.32 24.08
CA PRO A 92 10.59 2.19 23.96
C PRO A 92 10.53 3.29 25.04
N LYS A 93 11.66 3.59 25.64
CA LYS A 93 11.78 4.67 26.62
C LYS A 93 11.84 6.01 25.94
N SER A 94 10.96 6.95 26.31
CA SER A 94 10.86 8.25 25.66
C SER A 94 12.13 9.10 25.78
N GLU A 95 12.85 8.99 26.90
CA GLU A 95 14.13 9.66 27.11
C GLU A 95 15.27 9.11 26.23
N LYS A 96 15.06 7.97 25.59
CA LYS A 96 16.01 7.29 24.67
C LYS A 96 15.61 7.39 23.20
N PHE A 97 14.59 8.18 22.86
CA PHE A 97 14.25 8.39 21.46
C PHE A 97 15.41 9.06 20.73
N GLU A 98 15.67 8.64 19.51
CA GLU A 98 16.66 9.27 18.65
C GLU A 98 16.25 10.72 18.39
N TRP A 99 17.22 11.64 18.35
CA TRP A 99 17.05 13.09 18.19
C TRP A 99 16.35 13.81 19.35
N ARG A 100 16.23 13.20 20.55
CA ARG A 100 15.60 13.81 21.73
C ARG A 100 16.21 15.19 22.05
N ASP A 101 17.53 15.29 21.98
CA ASP A 101 18.30 16.50 22.32
C ASP A 101 18.57 17.39 21.09
N GLN A 102 17.95 17.07 19.92
CA GLN A 102 18.10 17.85 18.71
C GLN A 102 16.96 18.86 18.55
N LYS A 103 17.24 19.98 17.84
CA LYS A 103 16.24 21.02 17.54
C LYS A 103 15.34 20.63 16.35
N THR A 104 14.97 19.36 16.23
CA THR A 104 14.02 18.86 15.22
C THR A 104 12.71 18.47 15.90
N PRO A 105 11.55 18.68 15.25
CA PRO A 105 10.28 18.22 15.78
C PRO A 105 10.12 16.70 15.71
N PHE A 106 10.89 16.02 14.88
CA PHE A 106 10.84 14.57 14.72
C PHE A 106 11.68 13.85 15.77
N LYS A 107 11.21 12.67 16.19
CA LYS A 107 11.98 11.72 16.98
C LYS A 107 11.74 10.32 16.44
N LEU A 108 12.70 9.42 16.69
CA LEU A 108 12.55 8.00 16.34
C LEU A 108 12.52 7.14 17.60
N ALA A 109 11.58 6.23 17.64
CA ALA A 109 11.55 5.14 18.59
C ALA A 109 11.64 3.81 17.83
N PHE A 110 12.23 2.79 18.42
CA PHE A 110 12.45 1.53 17.74
C PHE A 110 11.56 0.43 18.30
N TYR A 111 11.23 -0.55 17.46
CA TYR A 111 10.58 -1.78 17.87
C TYR A 111 11.60 -2.83 18.23
N HIS A 112 11.39 -3.49 19.34
CA HIS A 112 12.16 -4.66 19.74
C HIS A 112 11.72 -5.88 18.91
N GLN A 113 12.62 -6.83 18.67
CA GLN A 113 12.25 -8.12 18.09
C GLN A 113 11.46 -8.98 19.09
N GLY A 114 10.54 -9.80 18.58
CA GLY A 114 9.73 -10.75 19.37
C GLY A 114 8.60 -11.33 18.54
N MET A 115 8.07 -12.48 18.92
CA MET A 115 7.01 -13.18 18.20
C MET A 115 7.38 -13.40 16.71
N GLN A 116 6.45 -13.06 15.80
CA GLN A 116 6.68 -13.09 14.35
C GLN A 116 7.63 -11.99 13.84
N PHE A 117 7.91 -10.95 14.63
CA PHE A 117 8.86 -9.88 14.29
C PHE A 117 10.30 -10.34 14.60
N ASN A 118 10.73 -11.39 13.93
CA ASN A 118 11.95 -12.13 14.23
C ASN A 118 13.11 -11.84 13.26
N ALA A 119 12.85 -11.07 12.19
CA ALA A 119 13.89 -10.62 11.27
C ALA A 119 14.41 -9.26 11.72
N PRO A 120 15.73 -9.11 11.99
CA PRO A 120 16.30 -7.80 12.30
C PRO A 120 16.31 -6.90 11.07
N VAL A 121 16.11 -5.61 11.28
CA VAL A 121 16.32 -4.57 10.28
C VAL A 121 17.54 -3.72 10.66
N ALA A 122 18.39 -3.44 9.69
CA ALA A 122 19.49 -2.51 9.89
C ALA A 122 18.96 -1.08 9.80
N ILE A 123 19.34 -0.24 10.77
CA ILE A 123 18.93 1.17 10.80
C ILE A 123 20.17 2.04 10.82
N HIS A 124 20.21 2.98 9.89
CA HIS A 124 21.28 3.96 9.74
C HIS A 124 20.69 5.36 9.79
N GLU A 125 21.45 6.28 10.33
CA GLU A 125 21.18 7.71 10.28
C GLU A 125 22.07 8.36 9.20
N ILE A 126 21.52 9.34 8.48
CA ILE A 126 22.28 10.17 7.56
C ILE A 126 22.45 11.55 8.21
N ILE A 127 23.69 11.94 8.49
CA ILE A 127 24.07 13.23 9.05
C ILE A 127 25.03 13.91 8.09
N ASP A 128 24.68 15.08 7.60
CA ASP A 128 25.51 15.85 6.65
C ASP A 128 25.98 14.98 5.45
N GLY A 129 25.08 14.12 4.96
CA GLY A 129 25.33 13.20 3.86
C GLY A 129 26.13 11.95 4.23
N ARG A 130 26.56 11.77 5.48
CA ARG A 130 27.32 10.59 5.95
C ARG A 130 26.40 9.61 6.65
N VAL A 131 26.55 8.33 6.32
CA VAL A 131 25.81 7.23 6.94
C VAL A 131 26.49 6.81 8.25
N GLN A 132 25.71 6.69 9.32
CA GLN A 132 26.13 6.19 10.62
C GLN A 132 25.15 5.12 11.09
N ASP A 133 25.67 4.02 11.65
CA ASP A 133 24.86 2.92 12.16
C ASP A 133 24.16 3.32 13.46
N VAL A 134 22.86 3.02 13.56
CA VAL A 134 22.10 3.11 14.80
C VAL A 134 22.11 1.74 15.48
N GLY A 135 23.10 1.53 16.35
CA GLY A 135 23.29 0.26 17.03
C GLY A 135 22.11 -0.09 17.96
N TYR A 136 21.78 -1.38 18.01
CA TYR A 136 20.81 -1.90 18.97
C TYR A 136 21.32 -1.78 20.39
N SER A 137 20.44 -1.36 21.32
CA SER A 137 20.69 -1.34 22.75
C SER A 137 19.42 -1.68 23.53
N THR A 138 19.54 -2.59 24.50
CA THR A 138 18.47 -2.92 25.43
C THR A 138 18.07 -1.75 26.34
N ASP A 139 19.00 -0.81 26.57
CA ASP A 139 18.74 0.39 27.38
C ASP A 139 17.65 1.29 26.79
N ARG A 140 17.35 1.12 25.52
CA ARG A 140 16.29 1.87 24.83
C ARG A 140 14.88 1.40 25.18
N PHE A 141 14.76 0.24 25.89
CA PHE A 141 13.47 -0.41 26.13
C PHE A 141 13.16 -0.57 27.62
N ASN A 142 11.87 -0.44 27.93
CA ASN A 142 11.29 -0.91 29.18
C ASN A 142 10.60 -2.24 28.90
N PHE A 143 10.97 -3.27 29.64
CA PHE A 143 10.43 -4.64 29.50
C PHE A 143 9.27 -4.94 30.46
N GLY A 144 8.83 -3.94 31.24
CA GLY A 144 7.78 -4.13 32.23
C GLY A 144 8.17 -5.16 33.29
N ASP A 145 7.26 -6.12 33.52
CA ASP A 145 7.43 -7.21 34.51
C ASP A 145 7.96 -8.53 33.89
N LEU A 146 8.45 -8.47 32.64
CA LEU A 146 8.95 -9.66 31.95
C LEU A 146 10.23 -10.15 32.60
N ALA A 147 10.23 -11.41 33.06
CA ALA A 147 11.40 -12.11 33.61
C ALA A 147 12.32 -12.58 32.46
N LEU A 148 13.24 -11.71 32.04
CA LEU A 148 14.17 -12.00 30.95
C LEU A 148 15.54 -12.42 31.51
N ALA A 149 16.14 -13.47 30.92
CA ALA A 149 17.52 -13.81 31.20
C ALA A 149 18.45 -12.69 30.71
N LYS A 150 19.51 -12.38 31.47
CA LYS A 150 20.44 -11.27 31.15
C LYS A 150 21.00 -11.31 29.72
N ASP A 151 21.22 -12.52 29.20
CA ASP A 151 21.81 -12.70 27.85
C ASP A 151 20.77 -12.89 26.74
N SER A 152 19.47 -12.90 27.07
CA SER A 152 18.40 -13.17 26.07
C SER A 152 18.22 -12.06 25.03
N THR A 153 18.77 -10.88 25.30
CA THR A 153 18.70 -9.70 24.43
C THR A 153 20.03 -9.37 23.75
N ALA A 154 21.08 -10.13 24.03
CA ALA A 154 22.38 -9.94 23.41
C ALA A 154 22.31 -10.26 21.92
N HIS A 155 22.94 -9.42 21.08
CA HIS A 155 23.04 -9.60 19.63
C HIS A 155 21.70 -9.58 18.86
N LEU A 156 20.64 -9.02 19.45
CA LEU A 156 19.41 -8.71 18.73
C LEU A 156 19.56 -7.46 17.87
N GLY A 157 18.58 -7.20 17.03
CA GLY A 157 18.43 -5.98 16.27
C GLY A 157 17.06 -5.35 16.53
N TYR A 158 16.78 -4.28 15.84
CA TYR A 158 15.44 -3.71 15.80
C TYR A 158 14.54 -4.49 14.83
N ALA A 159 13.23 -4.54 15.12
CA ALA A 159 12.23 -5.10 14.20
C ALA A 159 11.63 -4.03 13.26
N GLY A 160 11.89 -2.78 13.55
CA GLY A 160 11.35 -1.62 12.83
C GLY A 160 11.48 -0.35 13.66
N PHE A 161 10.76 0.69 13.26
CA PHE A 161 10.79 1.99 13.94
C PHE A 161 9.45 2.71 13.91
N ARG A 162 9.32 3.69 14.81
CA ARG A 162 8.21 4.64 14.88
C ARG A 162 8.73 6.03 14.65
N VAL A 163 7.96 6.85 13.96
CA VAL A 163 8.18 8.29 13.88
C VAL A 163 7.25 8.98 14.84
N VAL A 164 7.82 9.83 15.67
CA VAL A 164 7.12 10.61 16.68
C VAL A 164 7.22 12.10 16.32
N TYR A 165 6.10 12.82 16.43
CA TYR A 165 5.98 14.23 16.04
C TYR A 165 4.91 14.92 16.88
N PRO A 166 5.02 16.22 17.22
CA PRO A 166 3.96 16.96 17.94
C PRO A 166 2.80 17.28 16.98
N LEU A 167 1.92 16.29 16.73
CA LEU A 167 0.88 16.37 15.71
C LEU A 167 -0.40 17.03 16.21
N ASN A 168 -0.93 16.55 17.35
CA ASN A 168 -2.20 17.02 17.88
C ASN A 168 -2.05 18.25 18.75
N ARG A 169 -0.96 18.34 19.50
CA ARG A 169 -0.61 19.44 20.40
C ARG A 169 0.91 19.61 20.40
N ASP A 170 1.38 20.86 20.51
CA ASP A 170 2.81 21.21 20.47
C ASP A 170 3.61 20.63 21.67
N ASP A 171 2.92 20.39 22.81
CA ASP A 171 3.49 19.86 24.04
C ASP A 171 3.40 18.33 24.17
N LYS A 172 2.80 17.67 23.17
CA LYS A 172 2.60 16.21 23.16
C LYS A 172 3.24 15.56 21.95
N GLU A 173 4.01 14.54 22.21
CA GLU A 173 4.61 13.69 21.19
C GLU A 173 3.62 12.59 20.80
N ASP A 174 3.17 12.61 19.55
CA ASP A 174 2.28 11.59 18.98
C ASP A 174 3.07 10.65 18.05
N GLU A 175 2.79 9.36 18.09
CA GLU A 175 3.26 8.42 17.06
C GLU A 175 2.49 8.72 15.77
N VAL A 176 3.21 9.10 14.70
CA VAL A 176 2.60 9.52 13.42
C VAL A 176 2.85 8.51 12.30
N MET A 177 3.85 7.65 12.45
CA MET A 177 4.15 6.57 11.51
C MET A 177 4.72 5.38 12.25
N SER A 178 4.33 4.19 11.81
CA SER A 178 4.84 2.90 12.27
C SER A 178 5.33 2.09 11.07
N VAL A 179 6.54 1.54 11.17
CA VAL A 179 7.14 0.62 10.20
C VAL A 179 7.52 -0.65 10.95
N LEU A 180 6.74 -1.71 10.77
CA LEU A 180 6.93 -2.97 11.50
C LEU A 180 6.38 -4.16 10.72
N GLY A 181 7.19 -5.19 10.58
CA GLY A 181 6.83 -6.48 9.96
C GLY A 181 6.82 -6.44 8.43
N ALA A 182 7.49 -7.39 7.79
CA ALA A 182 7.66 -7.46 6.33
C ALA A 182 7.96 -6.07 5.73
N SER A 183 7.10 -5.56 4.86
CA SER A 183 7.22 -4.20 4.30
C SER A 183 6.02 -3.31 4.66
N TYR A 184 5.34 -3.61 5.77
CA TYR A 184 4.18 -2.84 6.22
C TYR A 184 4.56 -1.52 6.85
N PHE A 185 3.73 -0.51 6.60
CA PHE A 185 3.78 0.76 7.31
C PHE A 185 2.38 1.36 7.44
N ARG A 186 2.19 2.14 8.51
CA ARG A 186 0.96 2.87 8.82
C ARG A 186 1.31 4.32 9.09
N VAL A 187 0.43 5.25 8.69
CA VAL A 187 0.60 6.68 8.92
C VAL A 187 -0.73 7.25 9.40
N ILE A 188 -0.69 8.28 10.24
CA ILE A 188 -1.87 9.01 10.68
C ILE A 188 -1.67 10.52 10.59
N GLY A 189 -2.75 11.22 10.28
CA GLY A 189 -2.87 12.66 10.38
C GLY A 189 -3.46 13.11 11.73
N LYS A 190 -3.67 14.41 11.88
CA LYS A 190 -4.20 15.02 13.11
C LYS A 190 -5.59 14.47 13.46
N GLY A 191 -5.77 14.00 14.70
CA GLY A 191 -7.03 13.47 15.20
C GLY A 191 -7.37 12.06 14.73
N GLN A 192 -6.48 11.40 13.97
CA GLN A 192 -6.67 10.05 13.47
C GLN A 192 -6.10 9.00 14.43
N VAL A 193 -6.58 7.76 14.26
CA VAL A 193 -6.01 6.56 14.90
C VAL A 193 -5.63 5.56 13.81
N TYR A 194 -4.72 4.63 14.12
CA TYR A 194 -4.32 3.61 13.13
C TYR A 194 -5.51 2.72 12.71
N GLY A 195 -5.62 2.52 11.40
CA GLY A 195 -6.50 1.58 10.74
C GLY A 195 -5.72 0.79 9.70
N LEU A 196 -6.11 0.98 8.42
CA LEU A 196 -5.45 0.31 7.30
C LEU A 196 -3.94 0.59 7.24
N SER A 197 -3.23 -0.28 6.55
CA SER A 197 -1.79 -0.20 6.30
C SER A 197 -1.49 -0.12 4.80
N ALA A 198 -0.25 0.30 4.48
CA ALA A 198 0.34 0.13 3.17
C ALA A 198 1.53 -0.82 3.25
N ARG A 199 1.96 -1.35 2.10
CA ARG A 199 3.13 -2.22 1.97
C ARG A 199 4.08 -1.67 0.92
N GLY A 200 5.35 -2.07 0.99
CA GLY A 200 6.30 -1.76 -0.09
C GLY A 200 5.91 -2.45 -1.39
N LEU A 201 5.61 -3.75 -1.33
CA LEU A 201 5.28 -4.57 -2.51
C LEU A 201 4.37 -5.73 -2.11
N ALA A 202 3.48 -6.14 -3.03
CA ALA A 202 2.69 -7.37 -2.91
C ALA A 202 3.06 -8.34 -4.04
N ILE A 203 3.25 -9.62 -3.70
CA ILE A 203 3.58 -10.67 -4.68
C ILE A 203 2.65 -11.86 -4.46
N ASP A 204 1.90 -12.20 -5.51
CA ASP A 204 1.00 -13.37 -5.56
C ASP A 204 -0.04 -13.40 -4.44
N THR A 205 -0.52 -12.22 -4.02
CA THR A 205 -1.57 -12.11 -2.99
C THR A 205 -2.80 -12.93 -3.37
N ALA A 206 -3.21 -13.79 -2.44
CA ALA A 206 -4.35 -14.70 -2.58
C ALA A 206 -4.27 -15.66 -3.78
N MET A 207 -3.08 -15.95 -4.29
CA MET A 207 -2.90 -16.98 -5.33
C MET A 207 -2.67 -18.37 -4.71
N MET A 208 -3.09 -19.42 -5.44
CA MET A 208 -2.89 -20.82 -5.03
C MET A 208 -1.40 -21.18 -4.84
N SER A 209 -0.48 -20.48 -5.50
CA SER A 209 0.97 -20.61 -5.33
C SER A 209 1.49 -20.18 -3.96
N GLY A 210 0.67 -19.47 -3.20
CA GLY A 210 1.05 -18.83 -1.94
C GLY A 210 1.56 -17.41 -2.13
N GLU A 211 1.23 -16.53 -1.18
CA GLU A 211 1.67 -15.15 -1.15
C GLU A 211 3.13 -15.06 -0.65
N GLU A 212 3.91 -14.19 -1.30
CA GLU A 212 5.23 -13.81 -0.83
C GLU A 212 5.18 -12.43 -0.19
N PHE A 213 5.76 -12.32 1.00
CA PHE A 213 5.85 -11.06 1.75
C PHE A 213 7.26 -10.50 1.68
N PRO A 214 7.55 -9.55 0.76
CA PRO A 214 8.84 -8.86 0.74
C PRO A 214 9.07 -8.09 2.03
N HIS A 215 10.33 -8.08 2.51
CA HIS A 215 10.73 -7.43 3.75
C HIS A 215 11.56 -6.19 3.49
N PHE A 216 11.32 -5.12 4.24
CA PHE A 216 12.32 -4.06 4.40
C PHE A 216 13.41 -4.59 5.33
N THR A 217 14.64 -4.60 4.83
CA THR A 217 15.80 -5.18 5.53
C THR A 217 16.76 -4.13 6.06
N GLU A 218 16.75 -2.93 5.47
CA GLU A 218 17.68 -1.85 5.80
C GLU A 218 17.01 -0.49 5.58
N PHE A 219 17.25 0.45 6.50
CA PHE A 219 16.74 1.82 6.44
C PHE A 219 17.86 2.83 6.63
N TRP A 220 17.84 3.92 5.87
CA TRP A 220 18.69 5.10 6.02
C TRP A 220 17.80 6.30 6.25
N ILE A 221 17.83 6.87 7.46
CA ILE A 221 16.92 7.91 7.88
C ILE A 221 17.69 9.23 7.98
N GLN A 222 17.30 10.20 7.17
CA GLN A 222 17.96 11.50 7.15
C GLN A 222 17.59 12.27 8.41
N ARG A 223 18.60 12.72 9.19
CA ARG A 223 18.37 13.60 10.32
C ARG A 223 17.77 14.91 9.81
N PRO A 224 16.56 15.31 10.25
CA PRO A 224 15.96 16.55 9.80
C PRO A 224 16.72 17.78 10.33
N ALA A 225 16.81 18.82 9.51
CA ALA A 225 17.34 20.10 9.95
C ALA A 225 16.45 20.72 11.04
N PRO A 226 16.98 21.68 11.85
CA PRO A 226 16.17 22.41 12.81
C PRO A 226 14.95 23.06 12.17
N GLY A 227 13.75 22.74 12.70
CA GLY A 227 12.48 23.29 12.20
C GLY A 227 11.97 22.68 10.90
N GLU A 228 12.63 21.67 10.34
CA GLU A 228 12.16 20.95 9.15
C GLU A 228 10.85 20.22 9.43
N LYS A 229 9.89 20.33 8.50
CA LYS A 229 8.54 19.77 8.64
C LYS A 229 8.35 18.46 7.87
N GLN A 230 9.39 17.95 7.27
CA GLN A 230 9.39 16.70 6.51
C GLN A 230 10.46 15.76 7.02
N LEU A 231 10.19 14.47 6.97
CA LEU A 231 11.14 13.42 7.27
C LEU A 231 11.40 12.59 6.01
N THR A 232 12.64 12.56 5.55
CA THR A 232 13.06 11.74 4.43
C THR A 232 13.81 10.50 4.94
N PHE A 233 13.48 9.33 4.39
CA PHE A 233 14.23 8.10 4.63
C PHE A 233 14.20 7.20 3.40
N TYR A 234 15.15 6.27 3.36
CA TYR A 234 15.28 5.29 2.29
C TYR A 234 15.14 3.89 2.89
N ALA A 235 14.67 2.94 2.09
CA ALA A 235 14.53 1.56 2.50
C ALA A 235 15.00 0.61 1.40
N LEU A 236 15.61 -0.50 1.81
CA LEU A 236 15.96 -1.62 0.96
C LEU A 236 14.97 -2.75 1.23
N LEU A 237 14.33 -3.22 0.17
CA LEU A 237 13.40 -4.34 0.20
C LEU A 237 14.06 -5.56 -0.41
N ASP A 238 13.89 -6.72 0.22
CA ASP A 238 14.40 -8.00 -0.27
C ASP A 238 13.41 -9.14 -0.06
N SER A 239 13.36 -10.07 -1.02
CA SER A 239 12.55 -11.27 -0.98
C SER A 239 13.05 -12.31 -1.99
N PRO A 240 12.55 -13.58 -1.95
CA PRO A 240 12.95 -14.61 -2.91
C PRO A 240 12.85 -14.19 -4.37
N ARG A 241 11.82 -13.43 -4.77
CA ARG A 241 11.55 -13.11 -6.18
C ARG A 241 11.71 -11.65 -6.56
N ALA A 242 11.87 -10.74 -5.58
CA ALA A 242 12.05 -9.32 -5.86
C ALA A 242 12.98 -8.63 -4.87
N THR A 243 13.58 -7.53 -5.33
CA THR A 243 14.27 -6.55 -4.49
C THR A 243 13.75 -5.16 -4.83
N GLY A 244 13.95 -4.20 -3.93
CA GLY A 244 13.50 -2.83 -4.18
C GLY A 244 14.26 -1.80 -3.37
N ALA A 245 14.39 -0.61 -3.93
CA ALA A 245 14.85 0.59 -3.24
C ALA A 245 13.73 1.60 -3.20
N TYR A 246 13.52 2.18 -2.03
CA TYR A 246 12.44 3.13 -1.77
C TYR A 246 13.00 4.41 -1.17
N LYS A 247 12.47 5.55 -1.59
CA LYS A 247 12.59 6.81 -0.87
C LYS A 247 11.21 7.20 -0.39
N PHE A 248 11.11 7.56 0.88
CA PHE A 248 9.92 8.06 1.52
C PHE A 248 10.16 9.50 1.99
N THR A 249 9.15 10.35 1.84
CA THR A 249 9.13 11.68 2.42
C THR A 249 7.80 11.89 3.13
N LEU A 250 7.83 11.84 4.46
CA LEU A 250 6.66 12.03 5.32
C LEU A 250 6.46 13.52 5.62
N THR A 251 5.25 14.00 5.39
CA THR A 251 4.79 15.34 5.78
C THR A 251 3.61 15.20 6.74
N PRO A 252 3.80 15.29 8.07
CA PRO A 252 2.71 15.28 9.04
C PRO A 252 1.81 16.52 8.89
N GLY A 253 0.50 16.37 9.14
CA GLY A 253 -0.47 17.45 9.04
C GLY A 253 -1.89 17.04 9.42
N LYS A 254 -2.90 17.85 9.07
CA LYS A 254 -4.31 17.48 9.16
C LYS A 254 -4.52 16.14 8.43
N ASP A 255 -4.09 16.11 7.18
CA ASP A 255 -3.85 14.90 6.41
C ASP A 255 -2.35 14.64 6.42
N ALA A 256 -1.96 13.40 6.63
CA ALA A 256 -0.57 13.04 6.50
C ALA A 256 -0.28 12.65 5.04
N LEU A 257 0.81 13.18 4.49
CA LEU A 257 1.24 12.90 3.13
C LEU A 257 2.53 12.08 3.16
N LEU A 258 2.58 11.04 2.36
CA LEU A 258 3.77 10.22 2.19
C LEU A 258 4.12 10.12 0.70
N ASP A 259 5.14 10.86 0.26
CA ASP A 259 5.69 10.70 -1.08
C ASP A 259 6.58 9.47 -1.13
N VAL A 260 6.39 8.63 -2.14
CA VAL A 260 7.12 7.38 -2.33
C VAL A 260 7.72 7.34 -3.73
N GLN A 261 9.02 7.05 -3.79
CA GLN A 261 9.71 6.71 -5.04
C GLN A 261 10.18 5.26 -4.91
N ALA A 262 9.59 4.36 -5.69
CA ALA A 262 9.90 2.93 -5.68
C ALA A 262 10.66 2.52 -6.93
N ARG A 263 11.73 1.72 -6.74
CA ARG A 263 12.53 1.12 -7.81
C ARG A 263 12.65 -0.36 -7.52
N VAL A 264 11.90 -1.18 -8.25
CA VAL A 264 11.76 -2.62 -8.00
C VAL A 264 12.46 -3.42 -9.09
N PHE A 265 13.15 -4.48 -8.71
CA PHE A 265 13.81 -5.42 -9.60
C PHE A 265 13.30 -6.83 -9.36
N LEU A 266 12.87 -7.52 -10.41
CA LEU A 266 12.50 -8.93 -10.28
C LEU A 266 13.76 -9.80 -10.32
N ARG A 267 13.87 -10.68 -9.32
CA ARG A 267 14.89 -11.74 -9.24
C ARG A 267 14.43 -13.01 -9.96
N ALA A 268 13.12 -13.26 -9.93
CA ALA A 268 12.47 -14.36 -10.62
C ALA A 268 11.08 -13.92 -11.11
N GLU A 269 10.43 -14.76 -11.91
CA GLU A 269 9.06 -14.55 -12.36
C GLU A 269 8.08 -14.57 -11.18
N VAL A 270 7.07 -13.73 -11.24
CA VAL A 270 5.97 -13.65 -10.29
C VAL A 270 4.64 -13.79 -11.04
N GLY A 271 3.66 -14.43 -10.45
CA GLY A 271 2.34 -14.58 -11.07
C GLY A 271 1.60 -13.25 -11.09
N ARG A 272 1.69 -12.50 -9.99
CA ARG A 272 1.03 -11.20 -9.81
C ARG A 272 1.91 -10.25 -9.02
N LEU A 273 2.19 -9.09 -9.62
CA LEU A 273 3.00 -8.04 -9.00
C LEU A 273 2.10 -6.87 -8.63
N GLY A 274 1.92 -6.62 -7.34
CA GLY A 274 1.12 -5.53 -6.80
C GLY A 274 1.98 -4.34 -6.38
N ILE A 275 1.76 -3.20 -7.02
CA ILE A 275 2.45 -1.93 -6.77
C ILE A 275 1.56 -1.03 -5.89
N ALA A 276 2.18 -0.29 -4.96
CA ALA A 276 1.52 0.59 -4.01
C ALA A 276 0.37 -0.11 -3.25
N PRO A 277 0.62 -1.28 -2.62
CA PRO A 277 -0.44 -2.05 -1.99
C PRO A 277 -0.96 -1.36 -0.73
N LEU A 278 -2.29 -1.37 -0.60
CA LEU A 278 -3.02 -1.01 0.61
C LEU A 278 -3.63 -2.29 1.20
N THR A 279 -3.63 -2.39 2.52
CA THR A 279 -4.19 -3.54 3.25
C THR A 279 -5.11 -3.03 4.33
N SER A 280 -6.32 -3.58 4.37
CA SER A 280 -7.40 -3.13 5.26
C SER A 280 -8.22 -4.30 5.80
N MET A 281 -9.20 -3.99 6.61
CA MET A 281 -10.12 -4.96 7.19
C MET A 281 -11.57 -4.52 6.92
N PHE A 282 -12.40 -5.49 6.50
CA PHE A 282 -13.85 -5.38 6.42
C PHE A 282 -14.48 -6.66 6.94
N LEU A 283 -15.25 -6.58 8.01
CA LEU A 283 -15.96 -7.72 8.58
C LEU A 283 -17.45 -7.65 8.23
N PHE A 284 -18.11 -6.54 8.48
CA PHE A 284 -19.49 -6.26 8.08
C PHE A 284 -19.79 -4.76 8.11
N GLY A 285 -20.88 -4.42 7.41
CA GLY A 285 -21.41 -3.06 7.34
C GLY A 285 -22.85 -3.06 6.82
N PRO A 286 -23.43 -1.92 6.48
CA PRO A 286 -24.83 -1.82 6.02
C PRO A 286 -25.14 -2.58 4.72
N ASN A 287 -24.13 -2.80 3.87
CA ASN A 287 -24.25 -3.60 2.65
C ASN A 287 -24.11 -5.12 2.90
N GLN A 288 -23.62 -5.51 4.07
CA GLN A 288 -23.46 -6.89 4.47
C GLN A 288 -23.56 -6.97 6.00
N GLN A 289 -24.76 -7.21 6.50
CA GLN A 289 -25.01 -7.27 7.93
C GLN A 289 -24.33 -8.47 8.58
N SER A 290 -23.97 -8.33 9.86
CA SER A 290 -23.40 -9.41 10.66
C SER A 290 -24.38 -10.58 10.77
N SER A 291 -23.88 -11.79 10.54
CA SER A 291 -24.64 -13.04 10.83
C SER A 291 -24.74 -13.34 12.32
N ARG A 292 -23.92 -12.69 13.16
CA ARG A 292 -23.92 -12.83 14.62
C ARG A 292 -24.49 -11.59 15.27
N ARG A 293 -25.10 -11.76 16.44
CA ARG A 293 -25.54 -10.60 17.24
C ARG A 293 -24.35 -9.74 17.61
N ASN A 294 -24.38 -8.48 17.24
CA ASN A 294 -23.38 -7.47 17.57
C ASN A 294 -24.11 -6.16 17.86
N PHE A 295 -23.64 -5.38 18.84
CA PHE A 295 -24.20 -4.06 19.12
C PHE A 295 -23.67 -3.00 18.14
N ARG A 296 -22.49 -3.25 17.53
CA ARG A 296 -21.87 -2.35 16.57
C ARG A 296 -22.57 -2.48 15.22
N PRO A 297 -22.99 -1.37 14.59
CA PRO A 297 -23.63 -1.39 13.27
C PRO A 297 -22.68 -1.81 12.14
N ALA A 298 -21.38 -1.49 12.27
CA ALA A 298 -20.34 -1.85 11.32
C ALA A 298 -19.01 -2.10 12.01
N ILE A 299 -18.17 -2.93 11.37
CA ILE A 299 -16.79 -3.18 11.76
C ILE A 299 -15.95 -3.21 10.49
N HIS A 300 -15.19 -2.16 10.22
CA HIS A 300 -14.27 -2.09 9.08
C HIS A 300 -13.32 -0.90 9.18
N ASP A 301 -12.11 -1.04 8.67
CA ASP A 301 -11.13 0.04 8.51
C ASP A 301 -11.36 0.84 7.23
N SER A 302 -11.94 0.19 6.23
CA SER A 302 -12.38 0.81 4.99
C SER A 302 -13.70 0.17 4.57
N ASN A 303 -14.59 0.95 3.94
CA ASN A 303 -15.87 0.43 3.45
C ASN A 303 -15.97 0.38 1.91
N GLY A 304 -14.95 0.81 1.17
CA GLY A 304 -14.94 0.70 -0.28
C GLY A 304 -13.60 1.03 -0.92
N LEU A 305 -13.43 0.53 -2.14
CA LEU A 305 -12.37 0.90 -3.06
C LEU A 305 -12.88 2.03 -3.96
N ALA A 306 -12.17 3.15 -4.02
CA ALA A 306 -12.38 4.20 -5.02
C ALA A 306 -11.29 4.13 -6.09
N ILE A 307 -11.65 4.41 -7.35
CA ILE A 307 -10.72 4.49 -8.49
C ILE A 307 -11.07 5.73 -9.31
N HIS A 308 -10.05 6.56 -9.62
CA HIS A 308 -10.14 7.62 -10.61
C HIS A 308 -9.35 7.18 -11.84
N THR A 309 -10.06 6.86 -12.90
CA THR A 309 -9.46 6.33 -14.13
C THR A 309 -8.78 7.41 -14.96
N GLY A 310 -7.89 7.02 -15.88
CA GLY A 310 -7.20 7.98 -16.75
C GLY A 310 -8.15 8.74 -17.69
N ASN A 311 -9.29 8.16 -18.06
CA ASN A 311 -10.32 8.81 -18.89
C ASN A 311 -11.30 9.68 -18.07
N GLY A 312 -11.13 9.76 -16.74
CA GLY A 312 -11.88 10.65 -15.86
C GLY A 312 -13.11 10.03 -15.20
N GLU A 313 -13.37 8.73 -15.37
CA GLU A 313 -14.43 8.06 -14.62
C GLU A 313 -14.00 7.90 -13.16
N TRP A 314 -14.91 8.22 -12.23
CA TRP A 314 -14.82 7.83 -10.83
C TRP A 314 -15.62 6.55 -10.60
N LEU A 315 -15.04 5.59 -9.90
CA LEU A 315 -15.66 4.32 -9.56
C LEU A 315 -15.59 4.10 -8.05
N TRP A 316 -16.68 3.62 -7.50
CA TRP A 316 -16.80 3.21 -6.10
C TRP A 316 -17.24 1.76 -6.01
N ARG A 317 -16.43 0.93 -5.31
CA ARG A 317 -16.70 -0.49 -5.05
C ARG A 317 -16.82 -0.71 -3.54
N PRO A 318 -18.05 -0.80 -2.97
CA PRO A 318 -18.22 -1.25 -1.58
C PRO A 318 -17.57 -2.60 -1.34
N LEU A 319 -16.93 -2.77 -0.18
CA LEU A 319 -16.26 -4.00 0.21
C LEU A 319 -17.25 -5.04 0.71
N ASN A 320 -16.85 -6.31 0.61
CA ASN A 320 -17.55 -7.45 1.18
C ASN A 320 -16.57 -8.33 1.98
N ASP A 321 -17.11 -9.12 2.91
CA ASP A 321 -16.47 -10.31 3.49
C ASP A 321 -17.10 -11.54 2.80
N PRO A 322 -16.51 -12.06 1.70
CA PRO A 322 -17.11 -13.11 0.91
C PRO A 322 -16.92 -14.48 1.56
N GLN A 323 -17.65 -15.51 1.08
CA GLN A 323 -17.47 -16.89 1.55
C GLN A 323 -16.18 -17.55 1.03
N ASN A 324 -15.72 -17.13 -0.14
CA ASN A 324 -14.48 -17.57 -0.78
C ASN A 324 -13.64 -16.33 -1.13
N VAL A 325 -12.36 -16.55 -1.41
CA VAL A 325 -11.50 -15.46 -1.90
C VAL A 325 -12.05 -14.93 -3.21
N GLU A 326 -12.32 -13.64 -3.26
CA GLU A 326 -12.75 -12.92 -4.47
C GLU A 326 -11.65 -11.95 -4.94
N VAL A 327 -11.48 -11.88 -6.26
CA VAL A 327 -10.52 -10.95 -6.87
C VAL A 327 -11.23 -10.18 -7.98
N SER A 328 -11.46 -8.89 -7.75
CA SER A 328 -11.99 -7.97 -8.74
C SER A 328 -10.84 -7.24 -9.44
N SER A 329 -10.91 -7.12 -10.76
CA SER A 329 -9.88 -6.46 -11.58
C SER A 329 -10.50 -5.36 -12.42
N PHE A 330 -10.04 -4.12 -12.23
CA PHE A 330 -10.52 -2.94 -12.93
C PHE A 330 -9.42 -2.46 -13.88
N GLU A 331 -9.58 -2.78 -15.18
CA GLU A 331 -8.64 -2.36 -16.22
C GLU A 331 -8.64 -0.85 -16.40
N VAL A 332 -7.47 -0.25 -16.29
CA VAL A 332 -7.27 1.21 -16.38
C VAL A 332 -5.97 1.49 -17.11
N SER A 333 -5.94 2.61 -17.85
CA SER A 333 -4.71 3.18 -18.39
C SER A 333 -4.43 4.49 -17.69
N ASN A 334 -3.20 4.66 -17.20
CA ASN A 334 -2.77 5.86 -16.48
C ASN A 334 -3.78 6.29 -15.40
N PRO A 335 -3.97 5.48 -14.33
CA PRO A 335 -4.90 5.83 -13.27
C PRO A 335 -4.51 7.18 -12.67
N ARG A 336 -5.49 8.03 -12.41
CA ARG A 336 -5.29 9.30 -11.68
C ARG A 336 -5.23 9.06 -10.17
N GLY A 337 -5.78 7.92 -9.71
CA GLY A 337 -5.65 7.48 -8.35
C GLY A 337 -6.52 6.27 -8.02
N PHE A 338 -6.22 5.65 -6.89
CA PHE A 338 -7.07 4.62 -6.27
C PHE A 338 -6.83 4.58 -4.77
N GLY A 339 -7.79 4.07 -4.02
CA GLY A 339 -7.60 3.98 -2.57
C GLY A 339 -8.68 3.20 -1.86
N LEU A 340 -8.36 2.75 -0.66
CA LEU A 340 -9.29 2.16 0.28
C LEU A 340 -9.80 3.26 1.21
N LEU A 341 -11.10 3.57 1.10
CA LEU A 341 -11.70 4.71 1.79
C LEU A 341 -12.67 4.26 2.88
N GLN A 342 -12.76 5.09 3.92
CA GLN A 342 -13.69 4.96 5.04
C GLN A 342 -14.68 6.12 4.99
N ARG A 343 -15.87 5.94 4.41
CA ARG A 343 -16.86 7.02 4.22
C ARG A 343 -17.82 7.22 5.40
N GLY A 344 -17.97 6.23 6.27
CA GLY A 344 -18.67 6.38 7.53
C GLY A 344 -17.81 7.13 8.54
N ARG A 345 -18.19 8.35 8.97
CA ARG A 345 -17.42 9.19 9.89
C ARG A 345 -18.15 9.48 11.20
N GLU A 346 -19.40 9.08 11.28
CA GLU A 346 -20.18 9.27 12.50
C GLU A 346 -19.87 8.15 13.50
N PHE A 347 -19.69 8.50 14.78
CA PHE A 347 -19.48 7.51 15.84
C PHE A 347 -20.60 6.47 15.87
N SER A 348 -21.86 6.91 15.66
CA SER A 348 -23.05 6.05 15.61
C SER A 348 -23.03 5.00 14.49
N SER A 349 -22.16 5.14 13.51
CA SER A 349 -21.95 4.12 12.46
C SER A 349 -21.22 2.88 12.99
N TYR A 350 -20.54 3.00 14.15
CA TYR A 350 -19.70 1.93 14.72
C TYR A 350 -20.01 1.63 16.16
N GLU A 351 -20.39 2.62 16.98
CA GLU A 351 -20.65 2.52 18.44
C GLU A 351 -19.47 1.91 19.22
N ASP A 352 -18.22 2.08 18.73
CA ASP A 352 -17.03 1.47 19.30
C ASP A 352 -16.11 2.51 19.94
N LEU A 353 -16.15 2.61 21.27
CA LEU A 353 -15.32 3.53 22.05
C LEU A 353 -13.85 3.08 22.13
N LYS A 354 -13.58 1.80 21.95
CA LYS A 354 -12.24 1.23 22.09
C LYS A 354 -11.44 1.36 20.78
N ASP A 355 -12.01 0.86 19.69
CA ASP A 355 -11.27 0.73 18.43
C ASP A 355 -11.48 1.92 17.48
N ARG A 356 -12.46 2.83 17.81
CA ARG A 356 -12.68 4.13 17.16
C ARG A 356 -12.56 4.07 15.64
N TYR A 357 -13.31 3.18 14.98
CA TYR A 357 -13.31 3.04 13.51
C TYR A 357 -13.68 4.35 12.79
N ASP A 358 -14.48 5.21 13.43
CA ASP A 358 -14.84 6.55 12.95
C ASP A 358 -13.63 7.47 12.73
N LEU A 359 -12.52 7.25 13.46
CA LEU A 359 -11.28 8.05 13.40
C LEU A 359 -10.17 7.39 12.54
N ARG A 360 -10.40 6.21 11.97
CA ARG A 360 -9.42 5.53 11.11
C ARG A 360 -9.37 6.20 9.74
N PRO A 361 -8.16 6.56 9.21
CA PRO A 361 -8.07 7.29 7.95
C PRO A 361 -8.41 6.43 6.74
N SER A 362 -8.80 7.08 5.66
CA SER A 362 -8.71 6.56 4.29
C SER A 362 -7.28 6.66 3.79
N ALA A 363 -6.87 5.78 2.86
CA ALA A 363 -5.62 5.90 2.14
C ALA A 363 -5.88 6.01 0.64
N TRP A 364 -5.37 7.07 0.02
CA TRP A 364 -5.49 7.36 -1.40
C TRP A 364 -4.12 7.41 -2.06
N ILE A 365 -3.91 6.56 -3.06
CA ILE A 365 -2.71 6.55 -3.90
C ILE A 365 -2.92 7.51 -5.07
N GLU A 366 -2.06 8.52 -5.15
CA GLU A 366 -1.98 9.46 -6.26
C GLU A 366 -0.71 9.16 -7.07
N PRO A 367 -0.80 8.53 -8.25
CA PRO A 367 0.33 8.30 -9.13
C PRO A 367 1.02 9.60 -9.53
N LYS A 368 2.34 9.56 -9.63
CA LYS A 368 3.15 10.65 -10.18
C LYS A 368 3.71 10.20 -11.54
N GLY A 369 3.27 10.86 -12.60
CA GLY A 369 3.56 10.47 -13.98
C GLY A 369 2.67 9.32 -14.48
N ASP A 370 3.00 8.80 -15.66
CA ASP A 370 2.22 7.79 -16.36
C ASP A 370 2.59 6.37 -15.88
N TRP A 371 1.59 5.64 -15.38
CA TRP A 371 1.76 4.25 -14.96
C TRP A 371 1.47 3.23 -16.07
N GLY A 372 1.02 3.71 -17.24
CA GLY A 372 0.73 2.90 -18.41
C GLY A 372 -0.57 2.11 -18.28
N LYS A 373 -0.67 1.02 -19.05
CA LYS A 373 -1.80 0.08 -19.00
C LYS A 373 -1.63 -0.91 -17.86
N GLY A 374 -2.74 -1.26 -17.21
CA GLY A 374 -2.77 -2.24 -16.14
C GLY A 374 -4.15 -2.34 -15.53
N ALA A 375 -4.21 -2.79 -14.29
CA ALA A 375 -5.45 -2.90 -13.55
C ALA A 375 -5.27 -2.52 -12.08
N VAL A 376 -6.25 -1.87 -11.48
CA VAL A 376 -6.40 -1.85 -10.03
C VAL A 376 -7.09 -3.15 -9.63
N GLN A 377 -6.47 -3.93 -8.76
CA GLN A 377 -7.05 -5.16 -8.24
C GLN A 377 -7.48 -4.98 -6.79
N LEU A 378 -8.65 -5.53 -6.48
CA LEU A 378 -9.19 -5.69 -5.14
C LEU A 378 -9.23 -7.17 -4.82
N VAL A 379 -8.63 -7.54 -3.71
CA VAL A 379 -8.67 -8.89 -3.14
C VAL A 379 -9.46 -8.84 -1.85
N GLU A 380 -10.49 -9.67 -1.75
CA GLU A 380 -11.36 -9.82 -0.58
C GLU A 380 -11.25 -11.27 -0.10
N ILE A 381 -10.78 -11.45 1.13
CA ILE A 381 -10.47 -12.74 1.74
C ILE A 381 -11.48 -12.99 2.85
N PRO A 382 -12.10 -14.19 2.96
CA PRO A 382 -12.99 -14.49 4.07
C PRO A 382 -12.31 -14.31 5.43
N THR A 383 -12.98 -13.63 6.37
CA THR A 383 -12.51 -13.52 7.75
C THR A 383 -13.58 -13.90 8.75
N ALA A 384 -13.17 -14.45 9.89
CA ALA A 384 -14.07 -14.81 10.97
C ALA A 384 -14.24 -13.70 12.00
N ASP A 385 -13.29 -12.75 12.05
CA ASP A 385 -13.24 -11.68 13.04
C ASP A 385 -12.43 -10.46 12.53
N GLU A 386 -12.40 -9.41 13.32
CA GLU A 386 -11.79 -8.12 13.05
C GLU A 386 -10.26 -8.08 13.22
N THR A 387 -9.63 -9.19 13.62
CA THR A 387 -8.19 -9.20 13.94
C THR A 387 -7.31 -9.42 12.70
N ASN A 388 -7.90 -9.85 11.59
CA ASN A 388 -7.19 -10.16 10.35
C ASN A 388 -7.47 -9.10 9.29
N ASP A 389 -6.42 -8.53 8.73
CA ASP A 389 -6.52 -7.74 7.51
C ASP A 389 -6.93 -8.66 6.35
N ASN A 390 -8.13 -8.49 5.82
CA ASN A 390 -8.72 -9.35 4.80
C ASN A 390 -8.97 -8.67 3.45
N ILE A 391 -8.60 -7.40 3.32
CA ILE A 391 -8.77 -6.58 2.12
C ILE A 391 -7.41 -6.12 1.62
N VAL A 392 -7.12 -6.34 0.34
CA VAL A 392 -5.91 -5.80 -0.30
C VAL A 392 -6.27 -5.15 -1.62
N ALA A 393 -5.76 -3.94 -1.86
CA ALA A 393 -5.89 -3.24 -3.15
C ALA A 393 -4.52 -2.79 -3.65
N TYR A 394 -4.25 -2.96 -4.94
CA TYR A 394 -2.97 -2.60 -5.54
C TYR A 394 -3.08 -2.40 -7.06
N TRP A 395 -2.08 -1.76 -7.63
CA TRP A 395 -1.90 -1.65 -9.07
C TRP A 395 -1.14 -2.85 -9.62
N VAL A 396 -1.64 -3.45 -10.71
CA VAL A 396 -0.97 -4.52 -11.46
C VAL A 396 -0.65 -4.00 -12.86
N PRO A 397 0.62 -3.84 -13.23
CA PRO A 397 0.99 -3.45 -14.59
C PRO A 397 0.61 -4.53 -15.60
N ALA A 398 0.13 -4.13 -16.78
CA ALA A 398 -0.25 -5.06 -17.85
C ALA A 398 0.92 -5.91 -18.37
N GLN A 399 2.14 -5.40 -18.22
CA GLN A 399 3.36 -6.11 -18.60
C GLN A 399 4.33 -6.12 -17.43
N GLN A 400 4.81 -7.30 -17.10
CA GLN A 400 5.89 -7.43 -16.12
C GLN A 400 7.23 -7.12 -16.79
N PRO A 401 8.19 -6.47 -16.09
CA PRO A 401 9.50 -6.20 -16.65
C PRO A 401 10.29 -7.49 -16.82
N ALA A 402 11.24 -7.47 -17.75
CA ALA A 402 12.26 -8.49 -17.81
C ALA A 402 13.09 -8.51 -16.52
N ARG A 403 13.58 -9.68 -16.14
CA ARG A 403 14.46 -9.86 -14.98
C ARG A 403 15.63 -8.86 -15.02
N GLY A 404 15.86 -8.19 -13.89
CA GLY A 404 16.94 -7.20 -13.74
C GLY A 404 16.64 -5.83 -14.36
N THR A 405 15.50 -5.65 -15.05
CA THR A 405 15.04 -4.34 -15.51
C THR A 405 14.32 -3.63 -14.37
N PRO A 406 14.68 -2.37 -14.02
CA PRO A 406 14.00 -1.65 -12.96
C PRO A 406 12.58 -1.27 -13.36
N LEU A 407 11.64 -1.50 -12.47
CA LEU A 407 10.34 -0.84 -12.45
C LEU A 407 10.43 0.42 -11.62
N ALA A 408 9.98 1.54 -12.15
CA ALA A 408 9.97 2.83 -11.47
C ALA A 408 8.52 3.30 -11.28
N TYR A 409 8.10 3.45 -10.04
CA TYR A 409 6.80 3.99 -9.68
C TYR A 409 6.97 5.07 -8.61
N ASP A 410 6.52 6.26 -8.93
CA ASP A 410 6.48 7.39 -8.01
C ASP A 410 5.02 7.69 -7.71
N TYR A 411 4.69 7.90 -6.44
CA TYR A 411 3.32 8.17 -6.01
C TYR A 411 3.30 8.89 -4.67
N ARG A 412 2.14 9.45 -4.34
CA ARG A 412 1.82 10.00 -3.02
C ARG A 412 0.72 9.19 -2.38
N ILE A 413 0.82 8.92 -1.10
CA ILE A 413 -0.26 8.40 -0.29
C ILE A 413 -0.81 9.53 0.57
N HIS A 414 -2.11 9.77 0.45
CA HIS A 414 -2.85 10.67 1.32
C HIS A 414 -3.53 9.83 2.40
N TRP A 415 -3.22 10.11 3.66
CA TRP A 415 -3.90 9.54 4.82
C TRP A 415 -4.85 10.60 5.35
N THR A 416 -6.14 10.48 5.03
CA THR A 416 -7.11 11.56 5.20
C THR A 416 -8.42 11.07 5.83
N MET A 417 -9.17 11.98 6.43
CA MET A 417 -10.58 11.80 6.82
C MET A 417 -11.51 12.68 5.98
N ASP A 418 -11.00 13.29 4.92
CA ASP A 418 -11.74 14.22 4.04
C ASP A 418 -11.87 13.59 2.64
N GLU A 419 -12.65 12.52 2.53
CA GLU A 419 -12.88 11.81 1.28
C GLU A 419 -13.50 12.69 0.19
N PRO A 420 -14.43 13.62 0.48
CA PRO A 420 -14.94 14.56 -0.51
C PRO A 420 -13.86 15.43 -1.17
N ALA A 421 -12.78 15.77 -0.44
CA ALA A 421 -11.67 16.52 -1.01
C ALA A 421 -10.90 15.73 -2.08
N ILE A 422 -10.86 14.39 -1.97
CA ILE A 422 -10.28 13.52 -2.99
C ILE A 422 -11.04 13.64 -4.30
N LEU A 423 -12.39 13.71 -4.24
CA LEU A 423 -13.30 13.82 -5.39
C LEU A 423 -13.35 15.23 -5.99
N ASN A 424 -12.71 16.20 -5.33
CA ASN A 424 -12.68 17.62 -5.74
C ASN A 424 -14.07 18.22 -6.04
N ASN A 425 -15.15 17.66 -5.46
CA ASN A 425 -16.56 18.04 -5.69
C ASN A 425 -17.03 18.00 -7.16
N GLU A 426 -16.28 17.37 -8.05
CA GLU A 426 -16.62 17.28 -9.47
C GLU A 426 -17.82 16.38 -9.73
N VAL A 427 -18.00 15.36 -8.91
CA VAL A 427 -19.09 14.38 -9.00
C VAL A 427 -19.74 14.15 -7.65
N GLY A 428 -21.01 13.76 -7.65
CA GLY A 428 -21.68 13.20 -6.49
C GLY A 428 -21.09 11.84 -6.15
N TRP A 429 -21.16 11.45 -4.90
CA TRP A 429 -20.54 10.23 -4.41
C TRP A 429 -21.52 9.36 -3.61
N VAL A 430 -21.25 8.07 -3.54
CA VAL A 430 -22.05 7.11 -2.76
C VAL A 430 -21.75 7.30 -1.28
N LYS A 431 -22.71 7.75 -0.53
CA LYS A 431 -22.61 7.88 0.92
C LYS A 431 -22.73 6.52 1.60
N GLN A 432 -23.69 5.70 1.13
CA GLN A 432 -24.01 4.42 1.74
C GLN A 432 -24.62 3.46 0.73
N THR A 433 -24.37 2.17 0.93
CA THR A 433 -25.04 1.07 0.26
C THR A 433 -25.69 0.18 1.29
N PHE A 434 -26.97 -0.18 1.11
CA PHE A 434 -27.66 -1.17 1.91
C PHE A 434 -28.04 -2.35 1.04
N HIS A 435 -28.07 -3.53 1.63
CA HIS A 435 -28.46 -4.77 0.97
C HIS A 435 -29.48 -5.49 1.84
N THR A 436 -30.58 -5.93 1.23
CA THR A 436 -31.66 -6.65 1.91
C THR A 436 -32.37 -7.58 0.94
N ASP A 437 -33.22 -8.44 1.47
CA ASP A 437 -34.14 -9.24 0.66
C ASP A 437 -35.14 -8.35 -0.08
N GLY A 438 -35.54 -8.78 -1.28
CA GLY A 438 -36.56 -8.08 -2.04
C GLY A 438 -37.97 -8.37 -1.53
N GLU A 439 -38.85 -7.37 -1.60
CA GLU A 439 -40.23 -7.48 -1.16
C GLU A 439 -41.19 -6.82 -2.16
N LEU A 440 -42.38 -7.40 -2.28
CA LEU A 440 -43.51 -6.80 -2.98
C LEU A 440 -44.52 -6.23 -1.99
N THR A 441 -44.96 -5.00 -2.19
CA THR A 441 -46.11 -4.44 -1.46
C THR A 441 -47.39 -4.95 -2.11
N GLN A 442 -48.23 -5.65 -1.32
CA GLN A 442 -49.52 -6.15 -1.78
C GLN A 442 -50.66 -5.16 -1.45
N ALA A 443 -51.79 -5.34 -2.11
CA ALA A 443 -52.94 -4.43 -1.96
C ALA A 443 -53.46 -4.31 -0.51
N ASN A 444 -53.26 -5.33 0.34
CA ASN A 444 -53.59 -5.37 1.74
C ASN A 444 -52.47 -4.86 2.67
N LEU A 445 -51.46 -4.18 2.13
CA LEU A 445 -50.27 -3.69 2.83
C LEU A 445 -49.34 -4.78 3.41
N ILE A 446 -49.56 -6.04 3.10
CA ILE A 446 -48.64 -7.14 3.45
C ILE A 446 -47.51 -7.16 2.45
N ARG A 447 -46.28 -7.21 2.97
CA ARG A 447 -45.07 -7.40 2.16
C ARG A 447 -44.73 -8.88 2.08
N ALA A 448 -44.39 -9.35 0.90
CA ALA A 448 -43.98 -10.74 0.67
C ALA A 448 -42.66 -10.76 -0.08
N PHE A 449 -41.79 -11.69 0.31
CA PHE A 449 -40.57 -11.99 -0.42
C PHE A 449 -40.92 -12.56 -1.81
N ASP A 450 -40.26 -12.07 -2.82
CA ASP A 450 -40.47 -12.47 -4.22
C ASP A 450 -39.27 -13.18 -4.83
N GLY A 451 -38.26 -13.53 -4.03
CA GLY A 451 -37.04 -14.18 -4.45
C GLY A 451 -36.03 -13.25 -5.13
N THR A 452 -36.28 -11.92 -5.05
CA THR A 452 -35.30 -10.92 -5.46
C THR A 452 -34.43 -10.51 -4.28
N THR A 453 -33.31 -9.84 -4.58
CA THR A 453 -32.52 -9.09 -3.58
C THR A 453 -32.63 -7.60 -3.89
N ALA A 454 -32.57 -6.75 -2.88
CA ALA A 454 -32.67 -5.31 -3.03
C ALA A 454 -31.39 -4.62 -2.54
N LEU A 455 -30.92 -3.69 -3.34
CA LEU A 455 -29.77 -2.82 -3.06
C LEU A 455 -30.27 -1.37 -3.04
N LEU A 456 -29.97 -0.65 -1.96
CA LEU A 456 -30.29 0.77 -1.84
C LEU A 456 -28.97 1.54 -1.82
N VAL A 457 -28.82 2.44 -2.80
CA VAL A 457 -27.61 3.23 -2.97
C VAL A 457 -27.93 4.69 -2.75
N ASP A 458 -27.34 5.28 -1.74
CA ASP A 458 -27.50 6.69 -1.39
C ASP A 458 -26.37 7.52 -2.01
N PHE A 459 -26.72 8.43 -2.92
CA PHE A 459 -25.80 9.38 -3.57
C PHE A 459 -25.98 10.78 -2.99
N THR A 460 -24.87 11.48 -2.75
CA THR A 460 -24.83 12.85 -2.22
C THR A 460 -23.67 13.66 -2.76
N GLY A 461 -23.62 14.94 -2.47
CA GLY A 461 -22.47 15.81 -2.78
C GLY A 461 -22.33 16.17 -4.26
N GLY A 462 -21.21 16.82 -4.60
CA GLY A 462 -20.96 17.32 -5.95
C GLY A 462 -22.12 18.17 -6.47
N PRO A 463 -22.51 18.00 -7.74
CA PRO A 463 -23.59 18.78 -8.33
C PRO A 463 -24.99 18.44 -7.80
N LEU A 464 -25.18 17.28 -7.10
CA LEU A 464 -26.50 16.79 -6.69
C LEU A 464 -27.26 17.76 -5.77
N GLY A 465 -26.55 18.45 -4.87
CA GLY A 465 -27.14 19.39 -3.91
C GLY A 465 -27.52 20.76 -4.51
N SER A 466 -27.10 21.04 -5.75
CA SER A 466 -27.29 22.35 -6.42
C SER A 466 -27.98 22.26 -7.79
N LEU A 467 -28.63 21.14 -8.07
CA LEU A 467 -29.37 20.95 -9.31
C LEU A 467 -30.52 21.95 -9.43
N PRO A 468 -30.74 22.58 -10.61
CA PRO A 468 -31.90 23.41 -10.85
C PRO A 468 -33.20 22.64 -10.59
N ALA A 469 -34.22 23.34 -10.09
CA ALA A 469 -35.54 22.74 -9.88
C ALA A 469 -36.10 22.19 -11.22
N GLY A 470 -36.61 20.97 -11.19
CA GLY A 470 -37.13 20.28 -12.36
C GLY A 470 -36.09 19.56 -13.20
N THR A 471 -34.81 19.51 -12.76
CA THR A 471 -33.79 18.71 -13.45
C THR A 471 -34.19 17.23 -13.43
N ALA A 472 -34.31 16.62 -14.63
CA ALA A 472 -34.63 15.21 -14.78
C ALA A 472 -33.36 14.37 -14.49
N VAL A 473 -33.23 13.89 -13.26
CA VAL A 473 -32.17 12.94 -12.85
C VAL A 473 -32.61 11.53 -13.22
N GLN A 474 -31.74 10.77 -13.86
CA GLN A 474 -32.02 9.41 -14.32
C GLN A 474 -30.93 8.44 -13.86
N PRO A 475 -31.29 7.22 -13.42
CA PRO A 475 -30.33 6.18 -13.14
C PRO A 475 -29.90 5.49 -14.44
N GLN A 476 -28.60 5.26 -14.58
CA GLN A 476 -28.04 4.31 -15.56
C GLN A 476 -27.63 3.06 -14.80
N VAL A 477 -28.25 1.91 -15.13
CA VAL A 477 -28.03 0.66 -14.42
C VAL A 477 -27.62 -0.43 -15.40
N ASN A 478 -26.58 -1.19 -15.06
CA ASN A 478 -26.15 -2.38 -15.77
C ASN A 478 -26.06 -3.54 -14.79
N VAL A 479 -26.52 -4.71 -15.21
CA VAL A 479 -26.47 -5.95 -14.44
C VAL A 479 -25.87 -7.03 -15.34
N SER A 480 -24.94 -7.81 -14.81
CA SER A 480 -24.32 -8.93 -15.55
C SER A 480 -25.34 -10.02 -15.89
N ASN A 481 -25.00 -10.91 -16.85
CA ASN A 481 -25.91 -11.93 -17.38
C ASN A 481 -26.50 -12.90 -16.34
N ASN A 482 -25.83 -13.07 -15.19
CA ASN A 482 -26.34 -13.90 -14.10
C ASN A 482 -27.41 -13.19 -13.25
N GLY A 483 -27.60 -11.88 -13.43
CA GLY A 483 -28.65 -11.09 -12.80
C GLY A 483 -29.71 -10.64 -13.79
N GLU A 484 -30.89 -10.33 -13.27
CA GLU A 484 -32.00 -9.71 -13.99
C GLU A 484 -32.51 -8.51 -13.18
N LEU A 485 -32.43 -7.31 -13.77
CA LEU A 485 -32.97 -6.11 -13.14
C LEU A 485 -34.50 -6.16 -13.23
N ILE A 486 -35.15 -6.31 -12.08
CA ILE A 486 -36.62 -6.36 -11.99
C ILE A 486 -37.18 -4.94 -11.87
N ASP A 487 -36.51 -4.07 -11.08
CA ASP A 487 -36.96 -2.72 -10.83
C ASP A 487 -35.79 -1.80 -10.46
N ALA A 488 -35.88 -0.52 -10.84
CA ALA A 488 -34.93 0.53 -10.49
C ALA A 488 -35.70 1.83 -10.17
N GLN A 489 -35.85 2.14 -8.88
CA GLN A 489 -36.56 3.32 -8.41
C GLN A 489 -35.57 4.37 -7.93
N LEU A 490 -35.70 5.60 -8.44
CA LEU A 490 -34.90 6.75 -8.02
C LEU A 490 -35.79 7.76 -7.30
N GLN A 491 -35.40 8.13 -6.08
CA GLN A 491 -36.12 9.07 -5.24
C GLN A 491 -35.18 10.13 -4.66
N PRO A 492 -35.61 11.41 -4.56
CA PRO A 492 -34.90 12.39 -3.76
C PRO A 492 -34.78 11.92 -2.30
N ASN A 493 -33.60 12.10 -1.69
CA ASN A 493 -33.36 11.83 -0.28
C ASN A 493 -32.93 13.13 0.43
N PRO A 494 -33.90 13.91 0.97
CA PRO A 494 -33.60 15.19 1.60
C PRO A 494 -32.77 15.06 2.88
N ALA A 495 -32.78 13.90 3.55
CA ALA A 495 -32.01 13.67 4.76
C ALA A 495 -30.49 13.74 4.53
N ILE A 496 -30.05 13.54 3.29
CA ILE A 496 -28.63 13.58 2.91
C ILE A 496 -28.35 14.65 1.83
N ASN A 497 -29.33 15.47 1.50
CA ASN A 497 -29.28 16.40 0.37
C ASN A 497 -28.83 15.70 -0.92
N GLY A 498 -29.50 14.59 -1.25
CA GLY A 498 -29.09 13.71 -2.34
C GLY A 498 -30.23 12.85 -2.88
N TRP A 499 -29.89 11.66 -3.35
CA TRP A 499 -30.80 10.75 -4.03
C TRP A 499 -30.58 9.32 -3.56
N ARG A 500 -31.68 8.55 -3.47
CA ARG A 500 -31.66 7.09 -3.23
C ARG A 500 -32.07 6.35 -4.48
N LEU A 501 -31.21 5.46 -4.96
CA LEU A 501 -31.50 4.48 -5.98
C LEU A 501 -31.77 3.13 -5.32
N THR A 502 -32.99 2.59 -5.52
CA THR A 502 -33.34 1.25 -5.08
C THR A 502 -33.37 0.32 -6.29
N LEU A 503 -32.55 -0.73 -6.25
CA LEU A 503 -32.46 -1.76 -7.28
C LEU A 503 -33.03 -3.05 -6.75
N ARG A 504 -33.93 -3.72 -7.50
CA ARG A 504 -34.37 -5.08 -7.23
C ARG A 504 -33.83 -5.99 -8.32
N VAL A 505 -33.10 -7.02 -7.90
CA VAL A 505 -32.39 -7.93 -8.80
C VAL A 505 -32.74 -9.37 -8.49
N LYS A 506 -33.06 -10.14 -9.52
CA LYS A 506 -33.22 -11.59 -9.45
C LYS A 506 -31.93 -12.28 -9.87
N ILE A 507 -31.39 -13.12 -9.00
CA ILE A 507 -30.19 -13.91 -9.28
C ILE A 507 -30.62 -15.21 -9.96
N ARG A 508 -30.03 -15.54 -11.12
CA ARG A 508 -30.35 -16.75 -11.90
C ARG A 508 -29.67 -17.98 -11.35
N ASN A 509 -28.41 -17.86 -10.96
CA ASN A 509 -27.60 -18.91 -10.35
C ASN A 509 -26.83 -18.36 -9.17
N VAL A 510 -27.20 -18.77 -7.97
CA VAL A 510 -26.59 -18.31 -6.71
C VAL A 510 -25.11 -18.71 -6.55
N ALA A 511 -24.66 -19.74 -7.26
CA ALA A 511 -23.27 -20.19 -7.24
C ALA A 511 -22.35 -19.34 -8.15
N GLN A 512 -22.87 -18.31 -8.80
CA GLN A 512 -22.13 -17.39 -9.65
C GLN A 512 -22.33 -15.95 -9.18
N ALA A 513 -21.28 -15.14 -9.28
CA ALA A 513 -21.36 -13.72 -8.95
C ALA A 513 -22.31 -12.95 -9.88
N VAL A 514 -22.93 -11.90 -9.35
CA VAL A 514 -23.67 -10.90 -10.13
C VAL A 514 -22.96 -9.56 -9.97
N GLU A 515 -22.48 -9.01 -11.09
CA GLU A 515 -21.90 -7.67 -11.14
C GLU A 515 -22.97 -6.64 -11.49
N LEU A 516 -22.97 -5.54 -10.75
CA LEU A 516 -23.87 -4.42 -10.94
C LEU A 516 -23.05 -3.13 -11.11
N ARG A 517 -23.55 -2.23 -11.94
CA ARG A 517 -23.02 -0.88 -12.05
C ARG A 517 -24.19 0.10 -12.12
N ALA A 518 -24.09 1.22 -11.40
CA ALA A 518 -25.09 2.28 -11.46
C ALA A 518 -24.44 3.66 -11.30
N ALA A 519 -24.97 4.64 -12.01
CA ALA A 519 -24.62 6.04 -11.85
C ALA A 519 -25.87 6.92 -12.08
N LEU A 520 -25.89 8.13 -11.55
CA LEU A 520 -26.94 9.11 -11.84
C LEU A 520 -26.46 10.06 -12.94
N THR A 521 -27.37 10.40 -13.84
CA THR A 521 -27.11 11.30 -14.98
C THR A 521 -28.21 12.35 -15.11
N ALA A 522 -27.87 13.48 -15.72
CA ALA A 522 -28.85 14.43 -16.22
C ALA A 522 -28.42 14.92 -17.61
N ASN A 523 -29.36 14.99 -18.54
CA ASN A 523 -29.09 15.39 -19.92
C ASN A 523 -27.93 14.61 -20.57
N GLY A 524 -27.79 13.34 -20.26
CA GLY A 524 -26.72 12.45 -20.77
C GLY A 524 -25.34 12.67 -20.16
N LYS A 525 -25.19 13.57 -19.16
CA LYS A 525 -23.92 13.80 -18.46
C LYS A 525 -23.92 13.11 -17.09
N PRO A 526 -22.81 12.49 -16.70
CA PRO A 526 -22.68 11.91 -15.36
C PRO A 526 -22.82 13.01 -14.28
N LEU A 527 -23.61 12.73 -13.24
CA LEU A 527 -23.72 13.54 -12.03
C LEU A 527 -22.96 12.93 -10.86
N THR A 528 -22.72 11.62 -10.91
CA THR A 528 -22.12 10.87 -9.81
C THR A 528 -20.98 10.00 -10.30
N GLU A 529 -20.16 9.54 -9.35
CA GLU A 529 -19.30 8.39 -9.59
C GLU A 529 -20.14 7.16 -9.98
N THR A 530 -19.50 6.19 -10.62
CA THR A 530 -20.10 4.88 -10.91
C THR A 530 -20.01 4.00 -9.67
N TRP A 531 -21.13 3.68 -9.06
CA TRP A 531 -21.22 2.62 -8.07
C TRP A 531 -21.10 1.27 -8.79
N SER A 532 -20.19 0.40 -8.32
CA SER A 532 -20.00 -0.95 -8.80
C SER A 532 -20.13 -1.91 -7.62
N TYR A 533 -20.94 -2.96 -7.75
CA TYR A 533 -21.16 -3.90 -6.65
C TYR A 533 -21.17 -5.33 -7.16
N GLN A 534 -20.59 -6.23 -6.38
CA GLN A 534 -20.69 -7.66 -6.63
C GLN A 534 -21.58 -8.27 -5.56
N LEU A 535 -22.58 -9.01 -6.00
CA LEU A 535 -23.24 -10.00 -5.18
C LEU A 535 -22.38 -11.27 -5.31
N PRO A 536 -21.64 -11.65 -4.27
CA PRO A 536 -20.71 -12.77 -4.36
C PRO A 536 -21.47 -14.11 -4.52
N PRO A 537 -20.81 -15.14 -5.07
CA PRO A 537 -21.38 -16.48 -5.11
C PRO A 537 -21.71 -16.97 -3.71
N ARG A 538 -22.83 -17.67 -3.56
CA ARG A 538 -23.24 -18.32 -2.31
C ARG A 538 -23.15 -19.82 -2.50
N SER A 539 -22.52 -20.51 -1.56
CA SER A 539 -22.65 -21.96 -1.47
C SER A 539 -23.99 -22.28 -0.79
N ASP A 540 -24.71 -23.29 -1.28
CA ASP A 540 -25.95 -23.81 -0.65
C ASP A 540 -25.70 -24.39 0.76
N VAL A 541 -24.46 -24.50 1.18
CA VAL A 541 -24.06 -24.92 2.52
C VAL A 541 -24.04 -23.69 3.42
N GLN A 542 -25.14 -23.50 4.19
CA GLN A 542 -25.11 -22.60 5.32
C GLN A 542 -23.94 -22.98 6.24
N ARG A 543 -22.96 -22.10 6.39
CA ARG A 543 -21.96 -22.24 7.45
C ARG A 543 -22.71 -22.14 8.78
N THR A 544 -23.03 -23.26 9.39
CA THR A 544 -23.36 -23.35 10.81
C THR A 544 -22.05 -23.12 11.58
N PHE A 545 -21.88 -21.90 12.09
CA PHE A 545 -20.82 -21.58 13.03
C PHE A 545 -21.29 -21.83 14.47
#